data_ee816ce6a5bc35eb7a9b88b5d9659dbe
#
_entry.id   ee816ce6a5bc35eb7a9b88b5d9659dbe
#
_cell.length_a   1.000
_cell.length_b   1.000
_cell.length_c   1.000
_cell.angle_alpha   90.00
_cell.angle_beta   90.00
_cell.angle_gamma   90.00
#
_symmetry.space_group_name_H-M   'P 1'
#
loop_
_entity.id
_entity.type
_entity.pdbx_description
1 polymer ?
#
loop_
_entity_poly.entity_id
_entity_poly.type
_entity_poly.pdbx_seq_one_letter_code
_entity_poly.pdbx_strand_id
1 'polypeptide(L)'
;MEFTDKQNEILDKSKHGLFVVKAAPGSGKTYTITKKAMDIIETWNASGGLALLSFTNIAVDEMKKTFKLFDPSFEIQYPHFIGTLDSFINNYIFLPFGHLEMKCKCRPKLIGKPYNNWVAPFYAQQQFTEITRNLDGKFVKVPGSKLEQNWKSKRQLIIEKKKLIRKGYANRADAHYYALKVLENHENILNLLINRFPYIILDEAQDTSDIQMQILNKLTENGLKNLILVGDPEQAIYEWNDANPMLFENKYQEWKTHSIELNENFRCSSSICEFISKFSHTNFVSKSENNLLEIKPQFKTYNGEQDIKNIIGEFKQYCDSKGIQKDDNSRAILFRGQNFANNFKSEGLYSIFEIFKGNELEPTFTRFVVLGKYLWDLGHVKEGFELLEKAYLNKNVYFVSNEFISSVIEEKGLLKHRQDILKFIHGLPTVKPTDDINNWINIVNSNLDLGIKLKNITNTKFQGKFKDIQLNLEHSNEDSHYGTIHSVKGKSFRAVLLILKERPPNAKKYSKLFEQYNLLKEEELRIPYVAMTRAKEILWIVIPESEKRAWERKASLNPPSLSIQQTLF
;
A
#
# COMPACT_ATOMS: atom_id res chain seq x y z
N MET A 1 2.08 17.33 -22.30
CA MET A 1 3.13 17.85 -21.38
C MET A 1 4.48 17.63 -22.01
N GLU A 2 5.25 18.69 -22.15
CA GLU A 2 6.66 18.58 -22.54
C GLU A 2 7.48 18.14 -21.31
N PHE A 3 8.48 17.29 -21.55
CA PHE A 3 9.40 16.87 -20.50
C PHE A 3 10.40 17.99 -20.19
N THR A 4 10.75 18.18 -18.93
CA THR A 4 11.79 19.14 -18.52
C THR A 4 13.19 18.64 -18.88
N ASP A 5 14.18 19.52 -18.80
CA ASP A 5 15.58 19.16 -19.10
C ASP A 5 16.05 17.97 -18.25
N LYS A 6 15.69 17.95 -16.96
CA LYS A 6 16.03 16.84 -16.04
C LYS A 6 15.29 15.55 -16.37
N GLN A 7 14.04 15.64 -16.79
CA GLN A 7 13.29 14.47 -17.26
C GLN A 7 13.86 13.98 -18.60
N ASN A 8 14.21 14.89 -19.51
CA ASN A 8 14.87 14.57 -20.79
C ASN A 8 16.24 13.91 -20.58
N GLU A 9 17.00 14.32 -19.55
CA GLU A 9 18.24 13.65 -19.16
C GLU A 9 18.00 12.17 -18.78
N ILE A 10 16.90 11.84 -18.09
CA ILE A 10 16.52 10.45 -17.81
C ILE A 10 16.11 9.72 -19.08
N LEU A 11 15.36 10.39 -19.96
CA LEU A 11 14.85 9.81 -21.20
C LEU A 11 15.94 9.61 -22.27
N ASP A 12 17.08 10.29 -22.14
CA ASP A 12 18.19 10.13 -23.08
C ASP A 12 18.48 8.65 -23.32
N LYS A 13 18.48 8.26 -24.61
CA LYS A 13 18.72 6.87 -25.03
C LYS A 13 20.11 6.37 -24.67
N SER A 14 21.08 7.27 -24.51
CA SER A 14 22.44 6.94 -24.08
C SER A 14 22.57 6.69 -22.58
N LYS A 15 21.58 7.11 -21.77
CA LYS A 15 21.60 6.97 -20.31
C LYS A 15 21.19 5.56 -19.89
N HIS A 16 22.19 4.71 -19.76
CA HIS A 16 22.09 3.35 -19.24
C HIS A 16 22.98 3.19 -18.03
N GLY A 17 22.85 2.09 -17.30
CA GLY A 17 23.75 1.76 -16.21
C GLY A 17 23.07 1.72 -14.85
N LEU A 18 23.87 1.93 -13.80
CA LEU A 18 23.44 1.95 -12.43
C LEU A 18 23.27 3.41 -11.97
N PHE A 19 22.07 3.86 -11.72
CA PHE A 19 21.83 5.21 -11.21
C PHE A 19 20.53 5.33 -10.43
N VAL A 20 20.43 6.39 -9.64
CA VAL A 20 19.27 6.73 -8.83
C VAL A 20 18.60 7.98 -9.40
N VAL A 21 17.28 7.95 -9.47
CA VAL A 21 16.45 9.14 -9.70
C VAL A 21 15.83 9.52 -8.35
N LYS A 22 16.43 10.51 -7.69
CA LYS A 22 15.89 11.07 -6.44
C LYS A 22 14.88 12.15 -6.79
N ALA A 23 13.63 11.94 -6.44
CA ALA A 23 12.51 12.70 -6.97
C ALA A 23 11.71 13.37 -5.86
N ALA A 24 11.50 14.68 -5.97
CA ALA A 24 10.59 15.40 -5.09
C ALA A 24 9.11 14.97 -5.31
N PRO A 25 8.22 15.24 -4.35
CA PRO A 25 6.80 14.98 -4.52
C PRO A 25 6.24 15.67 -5.77
N GLY A 26 5.43 14.95 -6.56
CA GLY A 26 4.79 15.54 -7.74
C GLY A 26 5.73 15.87 -8.91
N SER A 27 6.96 15.37 -8.92
CA SER A 27 7.95 15.63 -9.97
C SER A 27 7.74 14.83 -11.28
N GLY A 28 6.67 14.04 -11.37
CA GLY A 28 6.41 13.22 -12.55
C GLY A 28 7.31 11.98 -12.66
N LYS A 29 7.92 11.52 -11.56
CA LYS A 29 8.82 10.36 -11.55
C LYS A 29 8.25 9.14 -12.29
N THR A 30 7.05 8.66 -11.86
CA THR A 30 6.39 7.48 -12.45
C THR A 30 6.08 7.70 -13.95
N TYR A 31 5.64 8.90 -14.31
CA TYR A 31 5.38 9.29 -15.71
C TYR A 31 6.66 9.21 -16.57
N THR A 32 7.75 9.77 -16.06
CA THR A 32 9.05 9.79 -16.77
C THR A 32 9.64 8.39 -16.92
N ILE A 33 9.64 7.57 -15.86
CA ILE A 33 10.23 6.22 -15.96
C ILE A 33 9.35 5.27 -16.77
N THR A 34 8.03 5.48 -16.79
CA THR A 34 7.14 4.71 -17.66
C THR A 34 7.43 5.01 -19.12
N LYS A 35 7.67 6.29 -19.49
CA LYS A 35 8.10 6.66 -20.83
C LYS A 35 9.47 6.06 -21.16
N LYS A 36 10.44 6.15 -20.26
CA LYS A 36 11.77 5.51 -20.41
C LYS A 36 11.64 4.01 -20.66
N ALA A 37 10.81 3.32 -19.89
CA ALA A 37 10.57 1.90 -20.06
C ALA A 37 9.95 1.57 -21.43
N MET A 38 8.98 2.39 -21.87
CA MET A 38 8.35 2.28 -23.20
C MET A 38 9.38 2.42 -24.31
N ASP A 39 10.19 3.48 -24.28
CA ASP A 39 11.22 3.75 -25.28
C ASP A 39 12.26 2.60 -25.37
N ILE A 40 12.62 2.03 -24.22
CA ILE A 40 13.52 0.88 -24.17
C ILE A 40 12.84 -0.35 -24.78
N ILE A 41 11.56 -0.63 -24.46
CA ILE A 41 10.83 -1.80 -24.97
C ILE A 41 10.65 -1.70 -26.49
N GLU A 42 10.29 -0.53 -27.02
CA GLU A 42 10.11 -0.30 -28.46
C GLU A 42 11.38 -0.50 -29.28
N THR A 43 12.54 -0.22 -28.68
CA THR A 43 13.85 -0.39 -29.34
C THR A 43 14.58 -1.67 -28.89
N TRP A 44 13.88 -2.57 -28.19
CA TRP A 44 14.49 -3.76 -27.59
C TRP A 44 15.00 -4.76 -28.65
N ASN A 45 16.29 -5.02 -28.62
CA ASN A 45 16.95 -5.95 -29.54
C ASN A 45 17.86 -6.99 -28.84
N ALA A 46 17.82 -7.04 -27.49
CA ALA A 46 18.63 -7.94 -26.69
C ALA A 46 17.86 -9.20 -26.28
N SER A 47 18.59 -10.24 -25.89
CA SER A 47 18.00 -11.41 -25.22
C SER A 47 17.48 -11.04 -23.84
N GLY A 48 16.46 -11.74 -23.35
CA GLY A 48 15.79 -11.41 -22.09
C GLY A 48 14.80 -10.25 -22.21
N GLY A 49 14.46 -9.61 -21.12
CA GLY A 49 13.47 -8.52 -21.09
C GLY A 49 13.75 -7.47 -20.02
N LEU A 50 13.05 -6.36 -20.10
CA LEU A 50 13.02 -5.33 -19.07
C LEU A 50 12.05 -5.76 -17.95
N ALA A 51 12.43 -5.57 -16.68
CA ALA A 51 11.55 -5.63 -15.54
C ALA A 51 11.24 -4.22 -15.03
N LEU A 52 9.97 -3.77 -15.17
CA LEU A 52 9.46 -2.53 -14.57
C LEU A 52 8.73 -2.88 -13.28
N LEU A 53 9.29 -2.46 -12.16
CA LEU A 53 8.87 -2.87 -10.83
C LEU A 53 8.38 -1.67 -10.00
N SER A 54 7.44 -1.91 -9.10
CA SER A 54 7.03 -0.96 -8.07
C SER A 54 6.76 -1.68 -6.74
N PHE A 55 6.33 -0.93 -5.73
CA PHE A 55 6.08 -1.50 -4.39
C PHE A 55 4.63 -1.97 -4.21
N THR A 56 3.67 -1.35 -4.90
CA THR A 56 2.24 -1.61 -4.74
C THR A 56 1.56 -1.92 -6.06
N ASN A 57 0.47 -2.72 -6.01
CA ASN A 57 -0.35 -2.98 -7.19
C ASN A 57 -0.98 -1.69 -7.74
N ILE A 58 -1.35 -0.73 -6.88
CA ILE A 58 -1.89 0.57 -7.31
C ILE A 58 -0.88 1.31 -8.19
N ALA A 59 0.40 1.35 -7.80
CA ALA A 59 1.44 1.98 -8.61
C ALA A 59 1.69 1.23 -9.93
N VAL A 60 1.63 -0.10 -9.93
CA VAL A 60 1.71 -0.90 -11.16
C VAL A 60 0.53 -0.60 -12.10
N ASP A 61 -0.68 -0.46 -11.58
CA ASP A 61 -1.86 -0.12 -12.38
C ASP A 61 -1.80 1.32 -12.90
N GLU A 62 -1.22 2.26 -12.13
CA GLU A 62 -0.93 3.62 -12.59
C GLU A 62 0.08 3.62 -13.75
N MET A 63 1.15 2.84 -13.67
CA MET A 63 2.10 2.66 -14.77
C MET A 63 1.41 2.12 -16.03
N LYS A 64 0.55 1.09 -15.88
CA LYS A 64 -0.20 0.53 -17.03
C LYS A 64 -1.13 1.56 -17.67
N LYS A 65 -1.80 2.39 -16.86
CA LYS A 65 -2.61 3.51 -17.35
C LYS A 65 -1.74 4.55 -18.07
N THR A 66 -0.57 4.83 -17.54
CA THR A 66 0.38 5.81 -18.13
C THR A 66 0.91 5.34 -19.48
N PHE A 67 1.19 4.05 -19.66
CA PHE A 67 1.50 3.49 -20.99
C PHE A 67 0.39 3.77 -22.00
N LYS A 68 -0.87 3.56 -21.60
CA LYS A 68 -2.04 3.81 -22.47
C LYS A 68 -2.26 5.30 -22.77
N LEU A 69 -1.75 6.22 -21.94
CA LEU A 69 -1.75 7.67 -22.24
C LEU A 69 -0.74 8.02 -23.32
N PHE A 70 0.40 7.34 -23.39
CA PHE A 70 1.40 7.55 -24.45
C PHE A 70 0.97 6.90 -25.75
N ASP A 71 0.53 5.65 -25.70
CA ASP A 71 0.00 4.89 -26.83
C ASP A 71 -1.12 3.94 -26.35
N PRO A 72 -2.39 4.21 -26.76
CA PRO A 72 -3.52 3.34 -26.40
C PRO A 72 -3.36 1.88 -26.85
N SER A 73 -2.55 1.60 -27.87
CA SER A 73 -2.28 0.26 -28.39
C SER A 73 -1.16 -0.47 -27.68
N PHE A 74 -0.31 0.25 -26.93
CA PHE A 74 0.86 -0.34 -26.28
C PHE A 74 0.50 -1.40 -25.24
N GLU A 75 1.12 -2.57 -25.35
CA GLU A 75 0.99 -3.67 -24.41
C GLU A 75 2.36 -4.25 -24.05
N ILE A 76 2.57 -4.43 -22.74
CA ILE A 76 3.79 -5.11 -22.27
C ILE A 76 3.60 -6.61 -22.47
N GLN A 77 4.39 -7.18 -23.38
CA GLN A 77 4.39 -8.59 -23.70
C GLN A 77 5.69 -9.27 -23.26
N TYR A 78 5.68 -10.60 -23.24
CA TYR A 78 6.91 -11.38 -23.12
C TYR A 78 7.93 -10.91 -24.18
N PRO A 79 9.21 -10.70 -23.82
CA PRO A 79 9.91 -11.10 -22.60
C PRO A 79 9.90 -10.09 -21.46
N HIS A 80 9.22 -8.95 -21.57
CA HIS A 80 9.20 -7.91 -20.54
C HIS A 80 8.27 -8.29 -19.38
N PHE A 81 8.49 -7.67 -18.22
CA PHE A 81 7.69 -7.88 -17.02
C PHE A 81 7.34 -6.55 -16.36
N ILE A 82 6.06 -6.38 -15.99
CA ILE A 82 5.60 -5.30 -15.13
C ILE A 82 4.90 -5.88 -13.91
N GLY A 83 5.28 -5.44 -12.71
CA GLY A 83 4.68 -5.97 -11.48
C GLY A 83 5.29 -5.37 -10.23
N THR A 84 4.90 -5.93 -9.08
CA THR A 84 5.54 -5.53 -7.82
C THR A 84 6.89 -6.24 -7.65
N LEU A 85 7.79 -5.60 -6.87
CA LEU A 85 9.07 -6.23 -6.50
C LEU A 85 8.85 -7.59 -5.81
N ASP A 86 7.82 -7.70 -4.96
CA ASP A 86 7.44 -8.98 -4.34
C ASP A 86 7.03 -10.02 -5.38
N SER A 87 6.21 -9.64 -6.36
CA SER A 87 5.80 -10.57 -7.42
C SER A 87 6.98 -11.00 -8.29
N PHE A 88 7.93 -10.11 -8.54
CA PHE A 88 9.18 -10.43 -9.23
C PHE A 88 10.00 -11.47 -8.45
N ILE A 89 10.27 -11.20 -7.16
CA ILE A 89 11.03 -12.11 -6.29
C ILE A 89 10.32 -13.47 -6.19
N ASN A 90 9.00 -13.46 -6.03
CA ASN A 90 8.23 -14.70 -5.90
C ASN A 90 8.22 -15.52 -7.20
N ASN A 91 7.92 -14.90 -8.32
CA ASN A 91 7.72 -15.62 -9.59
C ASN A 91 9.02 -16.11 -10.22
N TYR A 92 10.12 -15.37 -10.06
CA TYR A 92 11.37 -15.67 -10.76
C TYR A 92 12.47 -16.26 -9.88
N ILE A 93 12.33 -16.17 -8.54
CA ILE A 93 13.36 -16.68 -7.62
C ILE A 93 12.75 -17.67 -6.64
N PHE A 94 11.82 -17.23 -5.78
CA PHE A 94 11.36 -18.04 -4.65
C PHE A 94 10.53 -19.26 -5.07
N LEU A 95 9.44 -19.06 -5.82
CA LEU A 95 8.55 -20.17 -6.19
C LEU A 95 9.23 -21.22 -7.09
N PRO A 96 10.11 -20.86 -8.05
CA PRO A 96 10.84 -21.86 -8.83
C PRO A 96 11.96 -22.56 -8.04
N PHE A 97 12.73 -21.82 -7.25
CA PHE A 97 14.02 -22.28 -6.73
C PHE A 97 14.12 -22.31 -5.21
N GLY A 98 13.20 -21.70 -4.48
CA GLY A 98 13.24 -21.63 -3.00
C GLY A 98 13.28 -22.99 -2.31
N HIS A 99 12.78 -24.05 -2.98
CA HIS A 99 12.84 -25.43 -2.49
C HIS A 99 14.28 -25.91 -2.21
N LEU A 100 15.26 -25.42 -2.96
CA LEU A 100 16.67 -25.74 -2.77
C LEU A 100 17.17 -25.32 -1.39
N GLU A 101 16.84 -24.11 -0.97
CA GLU A 101 17.27 -23.55 0.32
C GLU A 101 16.36 -23.92 1.48
N MET A 102 15.07 -24.10 1.23
CA MET A 102 14.12 -24.61 2.23
C MET A 102 14.33 -26.10 2.51
N LYS A 103 15.07 -26.82 1.65
CA LYS A 103 15.28 -28.26 1.69
C LYS A 103 13.96 -29.04 1.72
N CYS A 104 12.99 -28.61 0.91
CA CYS A 104 11.70 -29.27 0.74
C CYS A 104 11.65 -29.98 -0.63
N LYS A 105 10.85 -31.07 -0.73
CA LYS A 105 10.71 -31.88 -1.95
C LYS A 105 9.63 -31.38 -2.90
N CYS A 106 8.92 -30.30 -2.54
CA CYS A 106 7.83 -29.75 -3.32
C CYS A 106 8.09 -28.28 -3.64
N ARG A 107 7.39 -27.76 -4.65
CA ARG A 107 7.39 -26.33 -4.94
C ARG A 107 6.94 -25.55 -3.70
N PRO A 108 7.63 -24.48 -3.30
CA PRO A 108 7.24 -23.65 -2.17
C PRO A 108 5.84 -23.06 -2.33
N LYS A 109 5.16 -22.87 -1.19
CA LYS A 109 3.82 -22.25 -1.11
C LYS A 109 3.90 -21.03 -0.22
N LEU A 110 3.45 -19.89 -0.77
CA LEU A 110 3.28 -18.68 0.02
C LEU A 110 2.03 -18.80 0.89
N ILE A 111 2.20 -18.47 2.15
CA ILE A 111 1.09 -18.40 3.11
C ILE A 111 1.13 -17.06 3.81
N GLY A 112 -0.02 -16.45 3.95
CA GLY A 112 -0.18 -15.13 4.56
C GLY A 112 -1.40 -15.08 5.47
N LYS A 113 -1.67 -13.91 5.97
CA LYS A 113 -2.96 -13.63 6.56
C LYS A 113 -3.95 -13.38 5.42
N PRO A 114 -5.08 -13.90 5.59
CA PRO A 114 -5.56 -14.83 6.59
C PRO A 114 -5.24 -16.27 6.22
N TYR A 115 -5.15 -17.11 7.23
CA TYR A 115 -4.54 -18.44 7.22
C TYR A 115 -5.44 -19.49 6.59
N ASN A 116 -5.22 -19.82 5.34
CA ASN A 116 -5.98 -20.84 4.66
C ASN A 116 -5.27 -22.18 4.59
N ASN A 117 -6.04 -23.22 4.78
CA ASN A 117 -5.87 -24.61 4.28
C ASN A 117 -4.50 -25.25 4.41
N TRP A 118 -3.57 -24.69 5.16
CA TRP A 118 -2.36 -25.39 5.50
C TRP A 118 -2.50 -26.04 6.87
N VAL A 119 -2.14 -27.31 6.91
CA VAL A 119 -2.36 -28.18 8.06
C VAL A 119 -1.44 -27.80 9.21
N ALA A 120 -1.91 -26.92 10.09
CA ALA A 120 -1.31 -26.65 11.38
C ALA A 120 -2.41 -26.21 12.38
N PRO A 121 -2.24 -26.43 13.69
CA PRO A 121 -3.15 -25.88 14.69
C PRO A 121 -3.28 -24.35 14.53
N PHE A 122 -4.49 -23.82 14.68
CA PHE A 122 -4.80 -22.40 14.42
C PHE A 122 -3.85 -21.42 15.12
N TYR A 123 -3.53 -21.67 16.39
CA TYR A 123 -2.58 -20.84 17.14
C TYR A 123 -1.15 -20.87 16.55
N ALA A 124 -0.72 -22.02 16.03
CA ALA A 124 0.59 -22.16 15.40
C ALA A 124 0.64 -21.47 14.04
N GLN A 125 -0.48 -21.44 13.31
CA GLN A 125 -0.59 -20.74 12.04
C GLN A 125 -0.36 -19.25 12.20
N GLN A 126 -1.04 -18.61 13.15
CA GLN A 126 -0.88 -17.19 13.43
C GLN A 126 0.55 -16.86 13.82
N GLN A 127 1.14 -17.62 14.74
CA GLN A 127 2.50 -17.41 15.21
C GLN A 127 3.54 -17.67 14.12
N PHE A 128 3.31 -18.64 13.25
CA PHE A 128 4.21 -18.95 12.13
C PHE A 128 4.40 -17.76 11.19
N THR A 129 3.35 -17.01 10.87
CA THR A 129 3.45 -15.84 9.98
C THR A 129 4.04 -14.61 10.66
N GLU A 130 4.17 -14.60 11.98
CA GLU A 130 4.71 -13.48 12.75
C GLU A 130 6.21 -13.61 13.06
N ILE A 131 6.87 -14.68 12.60
CA ILE A 131 8.31 -14.85 12.71
C ILE A 131 8.94 -15.15 11.35
N THR A 132 10.16 -14.67 11.16
CA THR A 132 10.98 -14.87 9.96
C THR A 132 12.45 -15.00 10.32
N ARG A 133 13.33 -14.99 9.33
CA ARG A 133 14.77 -14.89 9.50
C ARG A 133 15.26 -13.49 9.11
N ASN A 134 16.20 -12.97 9.89
CA ASN A 134 16.99 -11.81 9.48
C ASN A 134 18.13 -12.22 8.53
N LEU A 135 18.92 -11.25 8.07
CA LEU A 135 20.07 -11.48 7.18
C LEU A 135 21.07 -12.50 7.75
N ASP A 136 21.31 -12.50 9.08
CA ASP A 136 22.18 -13.47 9.75
C ASP A 136 21.57 -14.90 9.86
N GLY A 137 20.37 -15.11 9.36
CA GLY A 137 19.65 -16.38 9.47
C GLY A 137 19.02 -16.68 10.83
N LYS A 138 19.06 -15.72 11.77
CA LYS A 138 18.44 -15.84 13.11
C LYS A 138 16.92 -15.62 13.00
N PHE A 139 16.15 -16.42 13.73
CA PHE A 139 14.71 -16.20 13.82
C PHE A 139 14.39 -14.94 14.64
N VAL A 140 13.67 -14.04 14.01
CA VAL A 140 13.22 -12.75 14.54
C VAL A 140 11.71 -12.59 14.34
N LYS A 141 11.11 -11.62 15.01
CA LYS A 141 9.74 -11.22 14.73
C LYS A 141 9.66 -10.51 13.39
N VAL A 142 8.56 -10.72 12.68
CA VAL A 142 8.20 -9.85 11.54
C VAL A 142 7.82 -8.47 12.11
N PRO A 143 8.22 -7.37 11.50
CA PRO A 143 7.79 -6.03 11.89
C PRO A 143 6.27 -5.92 12.00
N GLY A 144 5.79 -5.18 12.99
CA GLY A 144 4.37 -5.09 13.30
C GLY A 144 3.75 -6.36 13.93
N SER A 145 4.56 -7.39 14.24
CA SER A 145 4.12 -8.60 14.91
C SER A 145 3.50 -8.30 16.27
N LYS A 146 2.36 -8.96 16.56
CA LYS A 146 1.67 -8.90 17.86
C LYS A 146 2.20 -9.92 18.89
N LEU A 147 3.22 -10.70 18.54
CA LEU A 147 3.84 -11.63 19.49
C LEU A 147 4.40 -10.87 20.70
N GLU A 148 4.11 -11.34 21.91
CA GLU A 148 4.68 -10.78 23.14
C GLU A 148 6.22 -10.83 23.10
N GLN A 149 6.88 -9.89 23.77
CA GLN A 149 8.36 -9.81 23.79
C GLN A 149 8.99 -11.09 24.34
N ASN A 150 8.37 -11.70 25.36
CA ASN A 150 8.78 -12.98 25.94
C ASN A 150 7.95 -14.11 25.31
N TRP A 151 8.31 -14.59 24.14
CA TRP A 151 7.66 -15.72 23.51
C TRP A 151 7.74 -16.94 24.44
N LYS A 152 6.71 -17.15 25.25
CA LYS A 152 6.68 -18.22 26.29
C LYS A 152 7.03 -19.62 25.78
N SER A 153 7.01 -19.81 24.47
CA SER A 153 7.37 -21.05 23.78
C SER A 153 8.23 -20.82 22.54
N LYS A 154 9.12 -19.83 22.55
CA LYS A 154 9.98 -19.47 21.41
C LYS A 154 10.65 -20.67 20.76
N ARG A 155 11.25 -21.56 21.58
CA ARG A 155 11.94 -22.76 21.08
C ARG A 155 10.97 -23.69 20.34
N GLN A 156 9.82 -23.97 20.92
CA GLN A 156 8.82 -24.83 20.30
C GLN A 156 8.26 -24.22 19.00
N LEU A 157 7.96 -22.91 18.99
CA LEU A 157 7.49 -22.22 17.83
C LEU A 157 8.50 -22.25 16.68
N ILE A 158 9.80 -22.09 16.96
CA ILE A 158 10.87 -22.21 15.97
C ILE A 158 10.96 -23.64 15.42
N ILE A 159 10.80 -24.66 16.27
CA ILE A 159 10.80 -26.07 15.85
C ILE A 159 9.65 -26.31 14.86
N GLU A 160 8.43 -25.89 15.22
CA GLU A 160 7.27 -26.05 14.34
C GLU A 160 7.42 -25.26 13.04
N LYS A 161 7.92 -24.02 13.10
CA LYS A 161 8.23 -23.24 11.89
C LYS A 161 9.21 -23.98 10.98
N LYS A 162 10.28 -24.54 11.52
CA LYS A 162 11.23 -25.33 10.72
C LYS A 162 10.59 -26.54 10.05
N LYS A 163 9.65 -27.21 10.74
CA LYS A 163 8.90 -28.34 10.15
C LYS A 163 8.02 -27.89 8.98
N LEU A 164 7.32 -26.76 9.14
CA LEU A 164 6.47 -26.19 8.09
C LEU A 164 7.27 -25.70 6.89
N ILE A 165 8.41 -25.06 7.12
CA ILE A 165 9.35 -24.67 6.05
C ILE A 165 9.78 -25.91 5.25
N ARG A 166 10.17 -27.00 5.91
CA ARG A 166 10.55 -28.27 5.23
C ARG A 166 9.39 -28.92 4.46
N LYS A 167 8.13 -28.57 4.79
CA LYS A 167 6.92 -28.94 4.02
C LYS A 167 6.63 -27.98 2.85
N GLY A 168 7.50 -26.99 2.63
CA GLY A 168 7.37 -26.02 1.55
C GLY A 168 6.56 -24.76 1.89
N TYR A 169 6.15 -24.54 3.15
CA TYR A 169 5.39 -23.35 3.52
C TYR A 169 6.30 -22.18 3.93
N ALA A 170 6.05 -21.00 3.39
CA ALA A 170 6.77 -19.77 3.71
C ALA A 170 5.82 -18.58 3.79
N ASN A 171 6.05 -17.66 4.72
CA ASN A 171 5.43 -16.35 4.69
C ASN A 171 6.19 -15.41 3.73
N ARG A 172 5.69 -14.18 3.50
CA ARG A 172 6.33 -13.19 2.61
C ARG A 172 7.79 -12.93 2.97
N ALA A 173 8.09 -12.71 4.24
CA ALA A 173 9.44 -12.42 4.70
C ALA A 173 10.38 -13.63 4.58
N ASP A 174 9.87 -14.86 4.80
CA ASP A 174 10.61 -16.09 4.53
C ASP A 174 10.93 -16.22 3.03
N ALA A 175 9.98 -15.88 2.16
CA ALA A 175 10.19 -15.95 0.71
C ALA A 175 11.33 -15.03 0.27
N HIS A 176 11.39 -13.80 0.78
CA HIS A 176 12.51 -12.88 0.52
C HIS A 176 13.84 -13.45 1.03
N TYR A 177 13.86 -13.98 2.26
CA TYR A 177 15.07 -14.58 2.83
C TYR A 177 15.57 -15.75 2.00
N TYR A 178 14.69 -16.68 1.64
CA TYR A 178 15.09 -17.85 0.83
C TYR A 178 15.42 -17.49 -0.60
N ALA A 179 14.77 -16.47 -1.18
CA ALA A 179 15.15 -15.94 -2.48
C ALA A 179 16.58 -15.38 -2.47
N LEU A 180 16.94 -14.60 -1.43
CA LEU A 180 18.33 -14.13 -1.28
C LEU A 180 19.30 -15.30 -1.16
N LYS A 181 18.99 -16.31 -0.33
CA LYS A 181 19.86 -17.51 -0.18
C LYS A 181 20.01 -18.31 -1.47
N VAL A 182 18.97 -18.38 -2.30
CA VAL A 182 19.09 -18.99 -3.64
C VAL A 182 20.10 -18.22 -4.49
N LEU A 183 20.05 -16.89 -4.51
CA LEU A 183 20.99 -16.08 -5.30
C LEU A 183 22.43 -16.10 -4.72
N GLU A 184 22.58 -16.27 -3.41
CA GLU A 184 23.90 -16.40 -2.77
C GLU A 184 24.57 -17.75 -3.06
N ASN A 185 23.80 -18.83 -3.10
CA ASN A 185 24.32 -20.19 -3.12
C ASN A 185 24.26 -20.87 -4.50
N HIS A 186 23.55 -20.28 -5.48
CA HIS A 186 23.33 -20.87 -6.80
C HIS A 186 23.64 -19.87 -7.92
N GLU A 187 24.91 -19.72 -8.25
CA GLU A 187 25.41 -18.76 -9.25
C GLU A 187 24.75 -18.94 -10.63
N ASN A 188 24.50 -20.19 -11.05
CA ASN A 188 23.79 -20.48 -12.30
C ASN A 188 22.36 -19.84 -12.33
N ILE A 189 21.64 -19.89 -11.23
CA ILE A 189 20.30 -19.28 -11.13
C ILE A 189 20.41 -17.75 -11.17
N LEU A 190 21.39 -17.19 -10.45
CA LEU A 190 21.68 -15.78 -10.48
C LEU A 190 21.97 -15.28 -11.90
N ASN A 191 22.86 -15.98 -12.63
CA ASN A 191 23.20 -15.66 -14.02
C ASN A 191 22.01 -15.80 -14.97
N LEU A 192 21.17 -16.84 -14.80
CA LEU A 192 19.92 -16.99 -15.57
C LEU A 192 18.96 -15.83 -15.33
N LEU A 193 18.83 -15.35 -14.09
CA LEU A 193 17.98 -14.23 -13.76
C LEU A 193 18.47 -12.91 -14.37
N ILE A 194 19.80 -12.66 -14.32
CA ILE A 194 20.42 -11.49 -14.94
C ILE A 194 20.21 -11.53 -16.47
N ASN A 195 20.41 -12.67 -17.10
CA ASN A 195 20.18 -12.84 -18.54
C ASN A 195 18.69 -12.69 -18.90
N ARG A 196 17.79 -13.14 -18.00
CA ARG A 196 16.35 -13.00 -18.22
C ARG A 196 15.88 -11.56 -18.10
N PHE A 197 16.48 -10.77 -17.20
CA PHE A 197 16.17 -9.37 -16.96
C PHE A 197 17.44 -8.51 -16.91
N PRO A 198 18.08 -8.25 -18.06
CA PRO A 198 19.29 -7.44 -18.13
C PRO A 198 19.06 -5.95 -17.87
N TYR A 199 17.79 -5.56 -17.71
CA TYR A 199 17.39 -4.20 -17.39
C TYR A 199 16.27 -4.19 -16.36
N ILE A 200 16.48 -3.51 -15.23
CA ILE A 200 15.51 -3.39 -14.14
C ILE A 200 15.29 -1.91 -13.83
N ILE A 201 14.03 -1.51 -13.73
CA ILE A 201 13.61 -0.20 -13.22
C ILE A 201 12.73 -0.47 -11.99
N LEU A 202 13.07 0.13 -10.85
CA LEU A 202 12.30 0.02 -9.62
C LEU A 202 11.80 1.40 -9.18
N ASP A 203 10.49 1.61 -9.26
CA ASP A 203 9.82 2.80 -8.69
C ASP A 203 9.49 2.58 -7.21
N GLU A 204 9.34 3.67 -6.47
CA GLU A 204 9.15 3.70 -5.02
C GLU A 204 10.26 2.95 -4.26
N ALA A 205 11.50 3.00 -4.77
CA ALA A 205 12.63 2.24 -4.23
C ALA A 205 13.00 2.59 -2.77
N GLN A 206 12.52 3.72 -2.23
CA GLN A 206 12.66 4.10 -0.82
C GLN A 206 11.90 3.17 0.14
N ASP A 207 10.96 2.37 -0.38
CA ASP A 207 10.18 1.43 0.43
C ASP A 207 10.81 0.02 0.48
N THR A 208 12.04 -0.17 -0.06
CA THR A 208 12.78 -1.43 -0.01
C THR A 208 13.20 -1.82 1.41
N SER A 209 13.09 -3.12 1.71
CA SER A 209 13.68 -3.71 2.93
C SER A 209 15.16 -4.09 2.73
N ASP A 210 15.87 -4.32 3.85
CA ASP A 210 17.28 -4.75 3.81
C ASP A 210 17.48 -5.99 2.93
N ILE A 211 16.61 -7.02 3.05
CA ILE A 211 16.73 -8.25 2.25
C ILE A 211 16.46 -7.97 0.76
N GLN A 212 15.46 -7.16 0.44
CA GLN A 212 15.15 -6.80 -0.94
C GLN A 212 16.29 -6.02 -1.60
N MET A 213 16.90 -5.06 -0.86
CA MET A 213 18.06 -4.33 -1.36
C MET A 213 19.26 -5.26 -1.55
N GLN A 214 19.49 -6.23 -0.65
CA GLN A 214 20.55 -7.24 -0.82
C GLN A 214 20.32 -8.12 -2.06
N ILE A 215 19.07 -8.46 -2.40
CA ILE A 215 18.76 -9.15 -3.66
C ILE A 215 19.20 -8.30 -4.87
N LEU A 216 18.87 -7.00 -4.88
CA LEU A 216 19.29 -6.09 -5.95
C LEU A 216 20.81 -5.91 -6.02
N ASN A 217 21.48 -5.77 -4.86
CA ASN A 217 22.94 -5.70 -4.77
C ASN A 217 23.58 -6.97 -5.37
N LYS A 218 23.05 -8.15 -5.01
CA LYS A 218 23.57 -9.42 -5.52
C LYS A 218 23.52 -9.51 -7.05
N LEU A 219 22.44 -8.97 -7.66
CA LEU A 219 22.33 -8.89 -9.11
C LEU A 219 23.39 -7.95 -9.70
N THR A 220 23.57 -6.75 -9.15
CA THR A 220 24.51 -5.75 -9.67
C THR A 220 25.98 -6.17 -9.48
N GLU A 221 26.33 -6.77 -8.35
CA GLU A 221 27.66 -7.31 -8.05
C GLU A 221 28.05 -8.46 -9.00
N ASN A 222 27.07 -9.16 -9.57
CA ASN A 222 27.31 -10.32 -10.43
C ASN A 222 26.95 -10.06 -11.91
N GLY A 223 26.91 -8.79 -12.33
CA GLY A 223 26.90 -8.43 -13.74
C GLY A 223 25.60 -7.84 -14.29
N LEU A 224 24.59 -7.58 -13.47
CA LEU A 224 23.47 -6.75 -13.89
C LEU A 224 23.98 -5.31 -14.12
N LYS A 225 23.99 -4.89 -15.38
CA LYS A 225 24.56 -3.58 -15.79
C LYS A 225 23.55 -2.44 -15.74
N ASN A 226 22.25 -2.72 -15.81
CA ASN A 226 21.23 -1.68 -15.89
C ASN A 226 20.21 -1.84 -14.76
N LEU A 227 20.36 -1.00 -13.73
CA LEU A 227 19.41 -0.89 -12.63
C LEU A 227 19.15 0.59 -12.34
N ILE A 228 17.89 1.01 -12.52
CA ILE A 228 17.44 2.35 -12.17
C ILE A 228 16.58 2.25 -10.91
N LEU A 229 17.00 2.93 -9.84
CA LEU A 229 16.22 3.07 -8.62
C LEU A 229 15.57 4.45 -8.60
N VAL A 230 14.25 4.50 -8.47
CA VAL A 230 13.50 5.76 -8.50
C VAL A 230 12.72 5.89 -7.20
N GLY A 231 12.76 7.05 -6.57
CA GLY A 231 12.06 7.21 -5.31
C GLY A 231 12.23 8.57 -4.64
N ASP A 232 11.50 8.71 -3.54
CA ASP A 232 11.59 9.85 -2.63
C ASP A 232 11.76 9.35 -1.20
N PRO A 233 12.97 9.42 -0.63
CA PRO A 233 13.22 8.90 0.71
C PRO A 233 12.43 9.63 1.79
N GLU A 234 12.00 10.87 1.54
CA GLU A 234 11.17 11.65 2.45
C GLU A 234 9.68 11.21 2.43
N GLN A 235 9.28 10.36 1.47
CA GLN A 235 7.95 9.75 1.39
C GLN A 235 7.90 8.27 1.83
N ALA A 236 8.95 7.75 2.45
CA ALA A 236 8.94 6.39 3.01
C ALA A 236 8.10 6.33 4.29
N ILE A 237 6.93 5.70 4.22
CA ILE A 237 5.98 5.57 5.35
C ILE A 237 5.58 4.11 5.63
N TYR A 238 6.41 3.16 5.23
CA TYR A 238 6.19 1.72 5.41
C TYR A 238 7.27 1.05 6.26
N GLU A 239 7.90 1.78 7.22
CA GLU A 239 8.88 1.18 8.15
C GLU A 239 8.27 0.04 8.97
N TRP A 240 6.99 0.12 9.30
CA TRP A 240 6.25 -0.98 9.93
C TRP A 240 6.22 -2.27 9.07
N ASN A 241 6.57 -2.19 7.79
CA ASN A 241 6.66 -3.28 6.82
C ASN A 241 8.10 -3.49 6.31
N ASP A 242 9.11 -3.18 7.14
CA ASP A 242 10.55 -3.31 6.88
C ASP A 242 11.15 -2.30 5.86
N ALA A 243 10.45 -1.27 5.44
CA ALA A 243 11.03 -0.25 4.59
C ALA A 243 12.17 0.49 5.30
N ASN A 244 13.29 0.65 4.61
CA ASN A 244 14.45 1.37 5.12
C ASN A 244 14.93 2.43 4.10
N PRO A 245 14.47 3.69 4.23
CA PRO A 245 14.79 4.75 3.26
C PRO A 245 16.29 5.06 3.17
N MET A 246 17.06 4.72 4.21
CA MET A 246 18.51 4.91 4.19
C MET A 246 19.21 4.05 3.14
N LEU A 247 18.63 2.89 2.77
CA LEU A 247 19.18 2.04 1.72
C LEU A 247 19.15 2.76 0.35
N PHE A 248 18.06 3.43 0.05
CA PHE A 248 17.91 4.24 -1.15
C PHE A 248 18.88 5.44 -1.13
N GLU A 249 18.96 6.15 -0.02
CA GLU A 249 19.89 7.29 0.12
C GLU A 249 21.35 6.85 -0.01
N ASN A 250 21.73 5.71 0.58
CA ASN A 250 23.06 5.13 0.44
C ASN A 250 23.38 4.80 -1.03
N LYS A 251 22.44 4.23 -1.78
CA LYS A 251 22.60 3.99 -3.22
C LYS A 251 22.70 5.28 -4.02
N TYR A 252 21.94 6.30 -3.66
CA TYR A 252 22.09 7.61 -4.26
C TYR A 252 23.50 8.19 -4.06
N GLN A 253 24.06 8.08 -2.87
CA GLN A 253 25.44 8.54 -2.61
C GLN A 253 26.49 7.67 -3.34
N GLU A 254 26.30 6.34 -3.38
CA GLU A 254 27.19 5.41 -4.09
C GLU A 254 27.24 5.70 -5.59
N TRP A 255 26.11 6.00 -6.22
CA TRP A 255 25.99 6.23 -7.67
C TRP A 255 25.81 7.71 -8.04
N LYS A 256 26.21 8.63 -7.16
CA LYS A 256 25.92 10.06 -7.23
C LYS A 256 26.30 10.71 -8.57
N THR A 257 27.43 10.32 -9.15
CA THR A 257 27.94 10.89 -10.41
C THR A 257 27.02 10.63 -11.63
N HIS A 258 26.21 9.59 -11.56
CA HIS A 258 25.29 9.20 -12.63
C HIS A 258 23.82 9.43 -12.25
N SER A 259 23.56 9.79 -11.00
CA SER A 259 22.21 9.96 -10.47
C SER A 259 21.64 11.34 -10.79
N ILE A 260 20.31 11.41 -10.83
CA ILE A 260 19.57 12.62 -11.22
C ILE A 260 18.62 13.01 -10.09
N GLU A 261 18.51 14.32 -9.84
CA GLU A 261 17.50 14.87 -8.93
C GLU A 261 16.39 15.55 -9.72
N LEU A 262 15.13 15.12 -9.48
CA LEU A 262 13.94 15.79 -9.97
C LEU A 262 13.35 16.65 -8.85
N ASN A 263 13.50 17.95 -8.94
CA ASN A 263 13.09 18.92 -7.94
C ASN A 263 11.95 19.86 -8.39
N GLU A 264 11.35 19.60 -9.54
CA GLU A 264 10.19 20.31 -10.04
C GLU A 264 8.90 19.64 -9.58
N ASN A 265 7.89 20.41 -9.18
CA ASN A 265 6.60 19.88 -8.72
C ASN A 265 5.48 20.31 -9.68
N PHE A 266 4.89 19.35 -10.37
CA PHE A 266 3.79 19.57 -11.34
C PHE A 266 2.39 19.38 -10.70
N ARG A 267 2.34 19.05 -9.40
CA ARG A 267 1.11 18.70 -8.70
C ARG A 267 0.51 19.88 -7.96
N CYS A 268 1.32 20.55 -7.15
CA CYS A 268 0.87 21.50 -6.14
C CYS A 268 0.99 22.95 -6.64
N SER A 269 0.09 23.81 -6.18
CA SER A 269 0.20 25.27 -6.34
C SER A 269 1.49 25.81 -5.73
N SER A 270 1.93 26.98 -6.16
CA SER A 270 3.16 27.60 -5.65
C SER A 270 3.10 27.82 -4.14
N SER A 271 1.95 28.27 -3.63
CA SER A 271 1.74 28.48 -2.20
C SER A 271 1.88 27.19 -1.36
N ILE A 272 1.43 26.04 -1.88
CA ILE A 272 1.60 24.75 -1.20
C ILE A 272 3.03 24.28 -1.34
N CYS A 273 3.67 24.41 -2.50
CA CYS A 273 5.08 24.05 -2.68
C CYS A 273 6.01 24.82 -1.73
N GLU A 274 5.84 26.12 -1.60
CA GLU A 274 6.59 26.95 -0.67
C GLU A 274 6.40 26.48 0.78
N PHE A 275 5.18 26.13 1.15
CA PHE A 275 4.88 25.66 2.49
C PHE A 275 5.52 24.30 2.78
N ILE A 276 5.33 23.30 1.92
CA ILE A 276 5.84 21.94 2.16
C ILE A 276 7.36 21.87 2.05
N SER A 277 8.03 22.75 1.28
CA SER A 277 9.49 22.82 1.23
C SER A 277 10.12 23.15 2.58
N LYS A 278 9.39 23.83 3.49
CA LYS A 278 9.83 24.07 4.88
C LYS A 278 9.91 22.79 5.74
N PHE A 279 9.21 21.75 5.28
CA PHE A 279 9.18 20.43 5.88
C PHE A 279 9.98 19.38 5.06
N SER A 280 10.79 19.79 4.12
CA SER A 280 11.63 18.93 3.29
C SER A 280 13.09 19.34 3.41
N HIS A 281 14.02 18.41 3.17
CA HIS A 281 15.43 18.73 2.95
C HIS A 281 15.71 19.06 1.49
N THR A 282 14.76 18.76 0.60
CA THR A 282 14.86 19.04 -0.84
C THR A 282 14.10 20.32 -1.15
N ASN A 283 14.78 21.31 -1.74
CA ASN A 283 14.11 22.48 -2.30
C ASN A 283 13.50 22.10 -3.65
N PHE A 284 12.20 22.27 -3.77
CA PHE A 284 11.49 22.05 -5.02
C PHE A 284 10.62 23.24 -5.38
N VAL A 285 10.43 23.43 -6.70
CA VAL A 285 9.72 24.57 -7.25
C VAL A 285 8.46 24.08 -7.95
N SER A 286 7.35 24.80 -7.75
CA SER A 286 6.12 24.51 -8.49
C SER A 286 6.32 24.82 -9.98
N LYS A 287 5.95 23.86 -10.80
CA LYS A 287 5.81 23.93 -12.26
C LYS A 287 4.40 23.48 -12.67
N SER A 288 3.44 23.53 -11.74
CA SER A 288 2.05 23.20 -12.06
C SER A 288 1.54 24.12 -13.15
N GLU A 289 0.94 23.53 -14.19
CA GLU A 289 0.31 24.29 -15.26
C GLU A 289 -0.83 25.16 -14.70
N ASN A 290 -0.92 26.37 -15.22
CA ASN A 290 -1.77 27.46 -14.80
C ASN A 290 -3.24 27.08 -14.67
N ASN A 291 -3.80 27.37 -13.53
CA ASN A 291 -5.20 27.48 -13.09
C ASN A 291 -5.45 26.86 -11.72
N LEU A 292 -4.40 26.49 -10.97
CA LEU A 292 -4.56 26.10 -9.59
C LEU A 292 -4.81 27.33 -8.70
N LEU A 293 -5.68 27.20 -7.72
CA LEU A 293 -5.90 28.25 -6.73
C LEU A 293 -4.66 28.42 -5.84
N GLU A 294 -4.14 29.65 -5.79
CA GLU A 294 -2.99 30.01 -4.95
C GLU A 294 -3.46 30.36 -3.53
N ILE A 295 -3.78 29.31 -2.75
CA ILE A 295 -4.30 29.45 -1.39
C ILE A 295 -3.23 28.99 -0.39
N LYS A 296 -2.86 29.89 0.54
CA LYS A 296 -1.89 29.55 1.60
C LYS A 296 -2.44 28.47 2.51
N PRO A 297 -1.66 27.45 2.85
CA PRO A 297 -2.02 26.44 3.83
C PRO A 297 -2.41 27.03 5.18
N GLN A 298 -3.39 26.43 5.85
CA GLN A 298 -3.94 26.93 7.12
C GLN A 298 -3.77 25.90 8.23
N PHE A 299 -3.39 26.38 9.43
CA PHE A 299 -3.48 25.61 10.64
C PHE A 299 -4.83 25.86 11.33
N LYS A 300 -5.44 24.78 11.79
CA LYS A 300 -6.60 24.77 12.67
C LYS A 300 -6.26 23.98 13.91
N THR A 301 -6.79 24.35 15.05
CA THR A 301 -6.53 23.67 16.31
C THR A 301 -7.79 23.11 16.92
N TYR A 302 -7.65 22.08 17.72
CA TYR A 302 -8.76 21.44 18.41
C TYR A 302 -8.37 21.05 19.85
N ASN A 303 -9.37 21.01 20.73
CA ASN A 303 -9.26 20.50 22.10
C ASN A 303 -10.09 19.22 22.30
N GLY A 304 -11.01 18.92 21.41
CA GLY A 304 -11.87 17.74 21.49
C GLY A 304 -12.45 17.30 20.14
N GLU A 305 -13.14 16.16 20.12
CA GLU A 305 -13.70 15.59 18.88
C GLU A 305 -14.78 16.49 18.25
N GLN A 306 -15.51 17.27 19.06
CA GLN A 306 -16.51 18.18 18.52
C GLN A 306 -15.89 19.32 17.70
N ASP A 307 -14.73 19.84 18.12
CA ASP A 307 -14.01 20.85 17.35
C ASP A 307 -13.59 20.30 15.98
N ILE A 308 -13.15 19.05 15.95
CA ILE A 308 -12.76 18.37 14.69
C ILE A 308 -13.99 18.26 13.77
N LYS A 309 -15.16 17.87 14.29
CA LYS A 309 -16.41 17.80 13.49
C LYS A 309 -16.78 19.15 12.91
N ASN A 310 -16.67 20.23 13.70
CA ASN A 310 -16.93 21.60 13.25
C ASN A 310 -15.94 22.02 12.16
N ILE A 311 -14.63 21.74 12.33
CA ILE A 311 -13.60 22.06 11.35
C ILE A 311 -13.81 21.28 10.04
N ILE A 312 -14.24 20.02 10.10
CA ILE A 312 -14.61 19.23 8.90
C ILE A 312 -15.75 19.92 8.15
N GLY A 313 -16.79 20.39 8.87
CA GLY A 313 -17.89 21.16 8.29
C GLY A 313 -17.43 22.46 7.62
N GLU A 314 -16.61 23.25 8.33
CA GLU A 314 -16.01 24.49 7.80
C GLU A 314 -15.17 24.22 6.54
N PHE A 315 -14.35 23.16 6.55
CA PHE A 315 -13.53 22.78 5.40
C PHE A 315 -14.39 22.46 4.17
N LYS A 316 -15.45 21.69 4.34
CA LYS A 316 -16.38 21.34 3.25
C LYS A 316 -17.03 22.59 2.67
N GLN A 317 -17.56 23.47 3.52
CA GLN A 317 -18.14 24.77 3.10
C GLN A 317 -17.10 25.65 2.40
N TYR A 318 -15.88 25.68 2.90
CA TYR A 318 -14.79 26.42 2.27
C TYR A 318 -14.46 25.87 0.88
N CYS A 319 -14.38 24.55 0.73
CA CYS A 319 -14.21 23.91 -0.57
C CYS A 319 -15.35 24.26 -1.54
N ASP A 320 -16.60 24.26 -1.06
CA ASP A 320 -17.78 24.67 -1.85
C ASP A 320 -17.63 26.11 -2.35
N SER A 321 -17.24 27.03 -1.48
CA SER A 321 -17.01 28.45 -1.83
C SER A 321 -15.89 28.66 -2.84
N LYS A 322 -14.97 27.73 -2.97
CA LYS A 322 -13.85 27.74 -3.93
C LYS A 322 -14.11 26.92 -5.18
N GLY A 323 -15.29 26.38 -5.37
CA GLY A 323 -15.63 25.58 -6.55
C GLY A 323 -14.90 24.25 -6.66
N ILE A 324 -14.46 23.68 -5.52
CA ILE A 324 -13.92 22.32 -5.51
C ILE A 324 -15.08 21.33 -5.60
N GLN A 325 -14.98 20.35 -6.48
CA GLN A 325 -16.03 19.35 -6.68
C GLN A 325 -16.30 18.53 -5.40
N LYS A 326 -17.57 18.12 -5.21
CA LYS A 326 -18.00 17.28 -4.09
C LYS A 326 -17.87 15.81 -4.46
N ASP A 327 -16.64 15.33 -4.45
CA ASP A 327 -16.33 13.94 -4.75
C ASP A 327 -15.06 13.49 -4.02
N ASP A 328 -14.88 12.17 -3.93
CA ASP A 328 -13.77 11.50 -3.26
C ASP A 328 -12.43 11.55 -4.01
N ASN A 329 -12.42 12.06 -5.25
CA ASN A 329 -11.19 12.29 -6.02
C ASN A 329 -10.70 13.74 -5.90
N SER A 330 -11.60 14.67 -5.55
CA SER A 330 -11.29 16.10 -5.44
C SER A 330 -10.96 16.54 -4.01
N ARG A 331 -11.60 15.94 -3.00
CA ARG A 331 -11.44 16.31 -1.58
C ARG A 331 -11.01 15.12 -0.75
N ALA A 332 -10.10 15.33 0.19
CA ALA A 332 -9.69 14.30 1.14
C ALA A 332 -9.66 14.81 2.57
N ILE A 333 -10.18 14.00 3.49
CA ILE A 333 -10.09 14.16 4.94
C ILE A 333 -9.25 13.01 5.46
N LEU A 334 -8.01 13.32 5.84
CA LEU A 334 -6.97 12.35 6.13
C LEU A 334 -6.66 12.29 7.62
N PHE A 335 -6.59 11.08 8.15
CA PHE A 335 -6.37 10.83 9.57
C PHE A 335 -5.09 10.03 9.82
N ARG A 336 -4.46 10.31 10.97
CA ARG A 336 -3.39 9.45 11.48
C ARG A 336 -4.00 8.25 12.22
N GLY A 337 -4.33 7.19 11.47
CA GLY A 337 -4.83 5.92 11.99
C GLY A 337 -6.33 5.68 11.78
N GLN A 338 -6.66 4.42 11.45
CA GLN A 338 -8.00 3.99 11.06
C GLN A 338 -9.03 4.13 12.20
N ASN A 339 -8.66 3.75 13.41
CA ASN A 339 -9.58 3.83 14.56
C ASN A 339 -10.03 5.28 14.84
N PHE A 340 -9.12 6.24 14.63
CA PHE A 340 -9.45 7.65 14.81
C PHE A 340 -10.33 8.17 13.67
N ALA A 341 -10.07 7.76 12.43
CA ALA A 341 -10.90 8.11 11.28
C ALA A 341 -12.36 7.64 11.44
N ASN A 342 -12.56 6.47 12.03
CA ASN A 342 -13.89 5.89 12.19
C ASN A 342 -14.82 6.73 13.09
N ASN A 343 -14.26 7.57 14.00
CA ASN A 343 -15.06 8.46 14.86
C ASN A 343 -15.70 9.63 14.09
N PHE A 344 -15.24 9.90 12.87
CA PHE A 344 -15.64 11.08 12.07
C PHE A 344 -16.33 10.72 10.75
N LYS A 345 -16.57 9.44 10.50
CA LYS A 345 -17.42 9.00 9.39
C LYS A 345 -18.87 9.37 9.67
N SER A 346 -19.67 9.53 8.61
CA SER A 346 -21.08 9.97 8.70
C SER A 346 -21.86 9.25 9.79
N GLU A 347 -22.55 10.01 10.64
CA GLU A 347 -23.41 9.47 11.70
C GLU A 347 -24.51 8.60 11.08
N GLY A 348 -24.71 7.40 11.64
CA GLY A 348 -25.77 6.48 11.21
C GLY A 348 -25.34 5.32 10.34
N LEU A 349 -24.10 5.30 9.83
CA LEU A 349 -23.58 4.16 9.08
C LEU A 349 -22.62 3.33 9.93
N TYR A 350 -22.82 2.03 9.94
CA TYR A 350 -21.99 1.07 10.67
C TYR A 350 -21.21 0.19 9.71
N SER A 351 -19.93 0.00 10.00
CA SER A 351 -19.16 -0.98 9.22
C SER A 351 -19.70 -2.38 9.48
N ILE A 352 -19.62 -3.24 8.48
CA ILE A 352 -20.06 -4.64 8.59
C ILE A 352 -19.33 -5.37 9.75
N PHE A 353 -18.12 -4.94 10.10
CA PHE A 353 -17.33 -5.47 11.22
C PHE A 353 -17.83 -5.01 12.59
N GLU A 354 -18.48 -3.84 12.66
CA GLU A 354 -19.12 -3.33 13.88
C GLU A 354 -20.47 -3.99 14.11
N ILE A 355 -21.17 -4.34 13.03
CA ILE A 355 -22.48 -5.02 13.06
C ILE A 355 -22.30 -6.47 13.52
N PHE A 356 -21.34 -7.19 12.94
CA PHE A 356 -21.03 -8.60 13.26
C PHE A 356 -19.62 -8.72 13.83
N LYS A 357 -19.50 -8.69 15.16
CA LYS A 357 -18.23 -8.81 15.86
C LYS A 357 -17.77 -10.28 15.94
N GLY A 358 -16.45 -10.48 15.99
CA GLY A 358 -15.80 -11.78 16.09
C GLY A 358 -15.02 -12.14 14.81
N ASN A 359 -14.02 -13.00 14.97
CA ASN A 359 -13.16 -13.46 13.87
C ASN A 359 -13.34 -14.96 13.57
N GLU A 360 -14.35 -15.57 14.18
CA GLU A 360 -14.73 -16.96 13.92
C GLU A 360 -15.33 -17.09 12.51
N LEU A 361 -15.59 -18.35 12.10
CA LEU A 361 -16.10 -18.67 10.78
C LEU A 361 -17.48 -18.02 10.53
N GLU A 362 -18.40 -18.17 11.47
CA GLU A 362 -19.79 -17.66 11.32
C GLU A 362 -19.87 -16.14 11.11
N PRO A 363 -19.27 -15.28 11.95
CA PRO A 363 -19.29 -13.85 11.73
C PRO A 363 -18.64 -13.43 10.40
N THR A 364 -17.55 -14.11 10.02
CA THR A 364 -16.83 -13.83 8.77
C THR A 364 -17.68 -14.19 7.56
N PHE A 365 -18.29 -15.35 7.55
CA PHE A 365 -19.22 -15.81 6.54
C PHE A 365 -20.42 -14.86 6.42
N THR A 366 -21.03 -14.51 7.56
CA THR A 366 -22.19 -13.61 7.63
C THR A 366 -21.86 -12.23 7.01
N ARG A 367 -20.71 -11.65 7.34
CA ARG A 367 -20.27 -10.37 6.75
C ARG A 367 -20.21 -10.44 5.23
N PHE A 368 -19.60 -11.49 4.69
CA PHE A 368 -19.47 -11.64 3.24
C PHE A 368 -20.82 -11.87 2.56
N VAL A 369 -21.71 -12.67 3.16
CA VAL A 369 -23.03 -12.94 2.58
C VAL A 369 -23.91 -11.69 2.62
N VAL A 370 -24.01 -11.04 3.79
CA VAL A 370 -24.87 -9.86 3.98
C VAL A 370 -24.43 -8.69 3.13
N LEU A 371 -23.13 -8.32 3.21
CA LEU A 371 -22.61 -7.19 2.44
C LEU A 371 -22.56 -7.50 0.94
N GLY A 372 -22.13 -8.70 0.58
CA GLY A 372 -22.03 -9.10 -0.84
C GLY A 372 -23.38 -9.14 -1.52
N LYS A 373 -24.42 -9.66 -0.85
CA LYS A 373 -25.77 -9.69 -1.43
C LYS A 373 -26.39 -8.30 -1.52
N TYR A 374 -26.14 -7.45 -0.51
CA TYR A 374 -26.61 -6.08 -0.55
C TYR A 374 -25.97 -5.28 -1.70
N LEU A 375 -24.65 -5.38 -1.88
CA LEU A 375 -23.95 -4.76 -3.01
C LEU A 375 -24.46 -5.27 -4.36
N TRP A 376 -24.63 -6.59 -4.50
CA TRP A 376 -25.13 -7.21 -5.71
C TRP A 376 -26.50 -6.64 -6.10
N ASP A 377 -27.43 -6.57 -5.14
CA ASP A 377 -28.80 -6.12 -5.40
C ASP A 377 -28.91 -4.59 -5.59
N LEU A 378 -27.93 -3.81 -5.12
CA LEU A 378 -27.77 -2.39 -5.45
C LEU A 378 -27.18 -2.12 -6.84
N GLY A 379 -26.76 -3.17 -7.57
CA GLY A 379 -26.15 -3.04 -8.90
C GLY A 379 -24.62 -2.94 -8.89
N HIS A 380 -23.95 -3.01 -7.72
CA HIS A 380 -22.50 -3.14 -7.59
C HIS A 380 -22.07 -4.58 -7.80
N VAL A 381 -22.26 -5.05 -9.05
CA VAL A 381 -22.17 -6.47 -9.42
C VAL A 381 -20.78 -7.05 -9.16
N LYS A 382 -19.71 -6.30 -9.46
CA LYS A 382 -18.33 -6.76 -9.31
C LYS A 382 -17.99 -6.99 -7.85
N GLU A 383 -18.19 -5.98 -7.02
CA GLU A 383 -17.89 -5.99 -5.58
C GLU A 383 -18.76 -7.00 -4.84
N GLY A 384 -20.04 -7.06 -5.20
CA GLY A 384 -20.98 -8.06 -4.69
C GLY A 384 -20.57 -9.48 -5.04
N PHE A 385 -20.17 -9.73 -6.29
CA PHE A 385 -19.68 -11.03 -6.73
C PHE A 385 -18.43 -11.46 -5.97
N GLU A 386 -17.43 -10.59 -5.83
CA GLU A 386 -16.16 -10.89 -5.13
C GLU A 386 -16.39 -11.29 -3.66
N LEU A 387 -17.31 -10.62 -2.97
CA LEU A 387 -17.67 -10.96 -1.59
C LEU A 387 -18.44 -12.27 -1.49
N LEU A 388 -19.41 -12.50 -2.39
CA LEU A 388 -20.21 -13.72 -2.42
C LEU A 388 -19.40 -14.94 -2.88
N GLU A 389 -18.42 -14.76 -3.77
CA GLU A 389 -17.42 -15.77 -4.12
C GLU A 389 -16.61 -16.19 -2.89
N LYS A 390 -16.10 -15.21 -2.13
CA LYS A 390 -15.43 -15.48 -0.86
C LYS A 390 -16.34 -16.19 0.14
N ALA A 391 -17.60 -15.79 0.25
CA ALA A 391 -18.57 -16.46 1.09
C ALA A 391 -18.80 -17.93 0.66
N TYR A 392 -19.03 -18.17 -0.63
CA TYR A 392 -19.25 -19.53 -1.16
C TYR A 392 -18.07 -20.46 -0.86
N LEU A 393 -16.84 -19.98 -1.02
CA LEU A 393 -15.63 -20.73 -0.75
C LEU A 393 -15.35 -20.85 0.75
N ASN A 394 -15.79 -19.90 1.58
CA ASN A 394 -15.59 -19.87 3.03
C ASN A 394 -16.36 -20.96 3.79
N LYS A 395 -17.30 -21.66 3.14
CA LYS A 395 -18.01 -22.79 3.76
C LYS A 395 -17.10 -23.87 4.32
N ASN A 396 -15.92 -24.05 3.73
CA ASN A 396 -14.98 -25.12 4.07
C ASN A 396 -13.63 -24.59 4.58
N VAL A 397 -13.44 -23.27 4.65
CA VAL A 397 -12.15 -22.65 5.01
C VAL A 397 -12.36 -21.35 5.75
N TYR A 398 -11.59 -21.12 6.79
CA TYR A 398 -11.68 -19.91 7.62
C TYR A 398 -11.38 -18.61 6.87
N PHE A 399 -10.71 -18.72 5.71
CA PHE A 399 -10.43 -17.57 4.84
C PHE A 399 -10.10 -17.95 3.40
N VAL A 400 -10.56 -17.11 2.48
CA VAL A 400 -10.40 -17.26 1.04
C VAL A 400 -9.42 -16.20 0.52
N SER A 401 -8.21 -16.60 0.12
CA SER A 401 -7.26 -15.72 -0.57
C SER A 401 -7.46 -15.77 -2.09
N ASN A 402 -6.91 -14.79 -2.81
CA ASN A 402 -6.97 -14.80 -4.27
C ASN A 402 -6.23 -16.02 -4.86
N GLU A 403 -5.12 -16.45 -4.22
CA GLU A 403 -4.40 -17.65 -4.62
C GLU A 403 -5.26 -18.91 -4.44
N PHE A 404 -6.07 -18.96 -3.37
CA PHE A 404 -7.02 -20.06 -3.16
C PHE A 404 -8.11 -20.05 -4.22
N ILE A 405 -8.68 -18.88 -4.55
CA ILE A 405 -9.64 -18.74 -5.65
C ILE A 405 -9.01 -19.26 -6.96
N SER A 406 -7.78 -18.84 -7.26
CA SER A 406 -7.06 -19.27 -8.46
C SER A 406 -6.87 -20.80 -8.49
N SER A 407 -6.49 -21.41 -7.36
CA SER A 407 -6.33 -22.87 -7.29
C SER A 407 -7.65 -23.63 -7.50
N VAL A 408 -8.76 -23.10 -6.99
CA VAL A 408 -10.11 -23.69 -7.23
C VAL A 408 -10.52 -23.55 -8.69
N ILE A 409 -10.20 -22.41 -9.31
CA ILE A 409 -10.46 -22.17 -10.73
C ILE A 409 -9.60 -23.12 -11.59
N GLU A 410 -8.34 -23.33 -11.26
CA GLU A 410 -7.46 -24.28 -11.96
C GLU A 410 -7.99 -25.72 -11.86
N GLU A 411 -8.53 -26.12 -10.71
CA GLU A 411 -9.06 -27.46 -10.47
C GLU A 411 -10.41 -27.69 -11.17
N LYS A 412 -11.35 -26.73 -11.05
CA LYS A 412 -12.74 -26.88 -11.52
C LYS A 412 -13.01 -26.31 -12.91
N GLY A 413 -12.14 -25.43 -13.40
CA GLY A 413 -12.39 -24.60 -14.58
C GLY A 413 -13.21 -23.33 -14.26
N LEU A 414 -12.81 -22.22 -14.87
CA LEU A 414 -13.40 -20.89 -14.64
C LEU A 414 -14.92 -20.84 -14.86
N LEU A 415 -15.40 -21.47 -15.94
CA LEU A 415 -16.83 -21.45 -16.28
C LEU A 415 -17.66 -22.14 -15.22
N LYS A 416 -17.26 -23.34 -14.81
CA LYS A 416 -17.95 -24.11 -13.77
C LYS A 416 -17.93 -23.40 -12.43
N HIS A 417 -16.78 -22.84 -12.07
CA HIS A 417 -16.64 -22.04 -10.85
C HIS A 417 -17.62 -20.86 -10.81
N ARG A 418 -17.67 -20.07 -11.88
CA ARG A 418 -18.62 -18.93 -12.00
C ARG A 418 -20.09 -19.36 -11.96
N GLN A 419 -20.44 -20.46 -12.61
CA GLN A 419 -21.79 -21.01 -12.57
C GLN A 419 -22.20 -21.40 -11.14
N ASP A 420 -21.31 -22.03 -10.38
CA ASP A 420 -21.58 -22.43 -8.99
C ASP A 420 -21.80 -21.20 -8.09
N ILE A 421 -20.99 -20.14 -8.27
CA ILE A 421 -21.16 -18.87 -7.53
C ILE A 421 -22.48 -18.19 -7.91
N LEU A 422 -22.80 -18.06 -9.19
CA LEU A 422 -24.07 -17.45 -9.62
C LEU A 422 -25.28 -18.22 -9.10
N LYS A 423 -25.24 -19.56 -9.10
CA LYS A 423 -26.28 -20.38 -8.49
C LYS A 423 -26.44 -20.10 -6.99
N PHE A 424 -25.34 -19.92 -6.27
CA PHE A 424 -25.35 -19.51 -4.86
C PHE A 424 -25.98 -18.13 -4.68
N ILE A 425 -25.60 -17.14 -5.49
CA ILE A 425 -26.13 -15.77 -5.43
C ILE A 425 -27.63 -15.73 -5.69
N HIS A 426 -28.08 -16.42 -6.72
CA HIS A 426 -29.53 -16.48 -7.08
C HIS A 426 -30.35 -17.29 -6.08
N GLY A 427 -29.74 -18.18 -5.32
CA GLY A 427 -30.39 -18.88 -4.21
C GLY A 427 -30.67 -17.98 -3.00
N LEU A 428 -29.94 -16.87 -2.84
CA LEU A 428 -30.16 -15.95 -1.72
C LEU A 428 -31.35 -15.01 -1.99
N PRO A 429 -32.21 -14.73 -0.98
CA PRO A 429 -33.30 -13.77 -1.12
C PRO A 429 -32.79 -12.39 -1.51
N THR A 430 -33.58 -11.67 -2.32
CA THR A 430 -33.30 -10.30 -2.72
C THR A 430 -33.33 -9.37 -1.51
N VAL A 431 -32.48 -8.36 -1.50
CA VAL A 431 -32.30 -7.37 -0.44
C VAL A 431 -32.71 -5.98 -0.93
N LYS A 432 -33.52 -5.29 -0.11
CA LYS A 432 -33.82 -3.84 -0.29
C LYS A 432 -33.15 -3.03 0.82
N PRO A 433 -32.79 -1.76 0.58
CA PRO A 433 -32.17 -0.91 1.59
C PRO A 433 -32.98 -0.79 2.90
N THR A 434 -34.30 -0.88 2.83
CA THR A 434 -35.22 -0.76 3.97
C THR A 434 -35.43 -2.04 4.75
N ASP A 435 -34.97 -3.18 4.26
CA ASP A 435 -35.17 -4.50 4.87
C ASP A 435 -34.40 -4.61 6.20
N ASP A 436 -34.99 -5.36 7.15
CA ASP A 436 -34.32 -5.71 8.41
C ASP A 436 -33.35 -6.86 8.20
N ILE A 437 -32.11 -6.69 8.67
CA ILE A 437 -31.03 -7.65 8.44
C ILE A 437 -31.30 -8.97 9.19
N ASN A 438 -31.76 -8.92 10.44
CA ASN A 438 -32.02 -10.15 11.21
C ASN A 438 -33.16 -10.95 10.61
N ASN A 439 -34.22 -10.27 10.16
CA ASN A 439 -35.32 -10.94 9.45
C ASN A 439 -34.83 -11.63 8.19
N TRP A 440 -34.01 -10.95 7.40
CA TRP A 440 -33.42 -11.53 6.19
C TRP A 440 -32.50 -12.72 6.53
N ILE A 441 -31.66 -12.62 7.56
CA ILE A 441 -30.81 -13.71 8.07
C ILE A 441 -31.67 -14.93 8.47
N ASN A 442 -32.77 -14.70 9.18
CA ASN A 442 -33.66 -15.78 9.61
C ASN A 442 -34.30 -16.49 8.41
N ILE A 443 -34.71 -15.74 7.38
CA ILE A 443 -35.22 -16.32 6.13
C ILE A 443 -34.16 -17.19 5.46
N VAL A 444 -32.92 -16.71 5.34
CA VAL A 444 -31.81 -17.47 4.74
C VAL A 444 -31.55 -18.73 5.53
N ASN A 445 -31.44 -18.64 6.87
CA ASN A 445 -31.16 -19.78 7.74
C ASN A 445 -32.29 -20.83 7.77
N SER A 446 -33.53 -20.42 7.50
CA SER A 446 -34.68 -21.32 7.49
C SER A 446 -34.90 -22.01 6.15
N ASN A 447 -34.59 -21.31 5.04
CA ASN A 447 -34.96 -21.76 3.70
C ASN A 447 -33.80 -22.33 2.90
N LEU A 448 -32.55 -22.07 3.31
CA LEU A 448 -31.35 -22.46 2.58
C LEU A 448 -30.39 -23.22 3.46
N ASP A 449 -30.02 -24.43 3.05
CA ASP A 449 -28.89 -25.15 3.64
C ASP A 449 -27.58 -24.60 3.03
N LEU A 450 -26.95 -23.71 3.78
CA LEU A 450 -25.66 -23.12 3.39
C LEU A 450 -24.47 -23.90 3.95
N GLY A 451 -24.71 -24.97 4.75
CA GLY A 451 -23.66 -25.70 5.47
C GLY A 451 -23.08 -24.92 6.66
N ILE A 452 -23.49 -23.66 6.85
CA ILE A 452 -23.15 -22.79 7.98
C ILE A 452 -24.26 -21.76 8.17
N LYS A 453 -24.62 -21.47 9.42
CA LYS A 453 -25.65 -20.48 9.75
C LYS A 453 -25.09 -19.06 9.75
N LEU A 454 -25.88 -18.13 9.24
CA LEU A 454 -25.64 -16.70 9.37
C LEU A 454 -25.90 -16.27 10.82
N LYS A 455 -24.99 -15.47 11.36
CA LYS A 455 -25.07 -14.94 12.72
C LYS A 455 -25.95 -13.69 12.75
N ASN A 456 -26.78 -13.56 13.77
CA ASN A 456 -27.56 -12.35 13.99
C ASN A 456 -26.69 -11.18 14.42
N ILE A 457 -27.23 -9.96 14.29
CA ILE A 457 -26.55 -8.72 14.67
C ILE A 457 -26.10 -8.77 16.14
N THR A 458 -24.83 -8.39 16.38
CA THR A 458 -24.23 -8.36 17.72
C THR A 458 -24.14 -6.95 18.31
N ASN A 459 -24.36 -5.91 17.49
CA ASN A 459 -24.29 -4.52 17.92
C ASN A 459 -25.68 -4.00 18.32
N THR A 460 -25.92 -3.78 19.60
CA THR A 460 -27.20 -3.31 20.14
C THR A 460 -27.55 -1.86 19.78
N LYS A 461 -26.59 -1.06 19.28
CA LYS A 461 -26.81 0.33 18.86
C LYS A 461 -27.23 0.45 17.39
N PHE A 462 -27.16 -0.62 16.63
CA PHE A 462 -27.49 -0.65 15.23
C PHE A 462 -29.00 -0.86 15.03
N GLN A 463 -29.61 -0.13 14.08
CA GLN A 463 -31.06 -0.18 13.83
C GLN A 463 -31.53 -1.42 13.07
N GLY A 464 -30.61 -2.24 12.56
CA GLY A 464 -30.92 -3.50 11.91
C GLY A 464 -31.25 -3.45 10.42
N LYS A 465 -31.16 -2.27 9.76
CA LYS A 465 -31.52 -2.13 8.33
C LYS A 465 -30.30 -2.12 7.42
N PHE A 466 -30.47 -2.66 6.21
CA PHE A 466 -29.39 -2.72 5.22
C PHE A 466 -28.86 -1.33 4.82
N LYS A 467 -29.72 -0.31 4.71
CA LYS A 467 -29.31 1.08 4.41
C LYS A 467 -28.33 1.68 5.42
N ASP A 468 -28.29 1.13 6.64
CA ASP A 468 -27.42 1.60 7.72
C ASP A 468 -26.03 0.93 7.69
N ILE A 469 -25.78 0.01 6.72
CA ILE A 469 -24.47 -0.58 6.47
C ILE A 469 -23.60 0.42 5.71
N GLN A 470 -22.43 0.70 6.23
CA GLN A 470 -21.42 1.46 5.50
C GLN A 470 -20.88 0.64 4.32
N LEU A 471 -21.15 1.09 3.11
CA LEU A 471 -20.63 0.50 1.89
C LEU A 471 -19.24 1.11 1.63
N ASN A 472 -18.18 0.32 1.77
CA ASN A 472 -16.83 0.71 1.36
C ASN A 472 -16.68 0.47 -0.14
N LEU A 473 -17.44 1.21 -0.94
CA LEU A 473 -17.32 1.19 -2.40
C LEU A 473 -16.17 2.09 -2.81
N GLU A 474 -15.43 1.70 -3.84
CA GLU A 474 -14.41 2.57 -4.45
C GLU A 474 -15.02 3.86 -5.03
N HIS A 475 -16.35 3.89 -5.20
CA HIS A 475 -17.15 5.02 -5.62
C HIS A 475 -18.32 5.24 -4.66
N SER A 476 -18.04 5.51 -3.39
CA SER A 476 -19.07 6.00 -2.48
C SER A 476 -19.46 7.41 -2.92
N ASN A 477 -20.78 7.73 -2.92
CA ASN A 477 -21.31 9.08 -3.10
C ASN A 477 -20.95 10.00 -1.91
N GLU A 478 -19.77 9.86 -1.35
CA GLU A 478 -19.23 10.74 -0.31
C GLU A 478 -18.70 12.00 -0.99
N ASP A 479 -19.02 13.14 -0.43
CA ASP A 479 -18.56 14.45 -0.90
C ASP A 479 -17.05 14.66 -0.69
N SER A 480 -16.37 13.69 -0.10
CA SER A 480 -14.93 13.70 0.22
C SER A 480 -14.42 12.30 0.52
N HIS A 481 -13.16 12.03 0.19
CA HIS A 481 -12.45 10.82 0.60
C HIS A 481 -12.13 10.86 2.10
N TYR A 482 -12.60 9.87 2.86
CA TYR A 482 -12.25 9.69 4.28
C TYR A 482 -11.30 8.51 4.42
N GLY A 483 -10.06 8.77 4.84
CA GLY A 483 -9.08 7.69 4.91
C GLY A 483 -7.89 7.98 5.81
N THR A 484 -7.00 7.00 5.90
CA THR A 484 -5.70 7.18 6.54
C THR A 484 -4.69 7.76 5.55
N ILE A 485 -3.65 8.40 6.06
CA ILE A 485 -2.56 8.92 5.24
C ILE A 485 -1.93 7.82 4.37
N HIS A 486 -1.78 6.60 4.90
CA HIS A 486 -1.26 5.45 4.16
C HIS A 486 -2.13 5.03 2.97
N SER A 487 -3.46 5.15 3.09
CA SER A 487 -4.39 4.74 2.02
C SER A 487 -4.37 5.66 0.79
N VAL A 488 -3.76 6.84 0.91
CA VAL A 488 -3.68 7.84 -0.17
C VAL A 488 -2.27 8.03 -0.73
N LYS A 489 -1.32 7.19 -0.36
CA LYS A 489 0.00 7.20 -1.01
C LYS A 489 -0.19 6.88 -2.50
N GLY A 490 0.40 7.69 -3.38
CA GLY A 490 0.17 7.64 -4.83
C GLY A 490 -0.98 8.53 -5.32
N LYS A 491 -2.02 8.79 -4.52
CA LYS A 491 -3.16 9.65 -4.90
C LYS A 491 -2.84 11.16 -4.73
N SER A 492 -3.68 12.02 -5.32
CA SER A 492 -3.64 13.48 -5.11
C SER A 492 -5.04 14.07 -5.20
N PHE A 493 -5.30 15.16 -4.47
CA PHE A 493 -6.62 15.80 -4.33
C PHE A 493 -6.49 17.30 -4.53
N ARG A 494 -7.53 17.96 -5.01
CA ARG A 494 -7.55 19.43 -5.09
C ARG A 494 -7.52 20.05 -3.69
N ALA A 495 -8.22 19.45 -2.72
CA ALA A 495 -8.28 19.91 -1.34
C ALA A 495 -8.00 18.78 -0.34
N VAL A 496 -7.15 19.05 0.65
CA VAL A 496 -6.80 18.11 1.72
C VAL A 496 -7.00 18.75 3.09
N LEU A 497 -7.73 18.07 3.94
CA LEU A 497 -7.80 18.31 5.38
C LEU A 497 -7.01 17.21 6.08
N LEU A 498 -5.87 17.55 6.65
CA LEU A 498 -5.02 16.63 7.41
C LEU A 498 -5.32 16.77 8.90
N ILE A 499 -5.79 15.70 9.55
CA ILE A 499 -6.10 15.70 10.98
C ILE A 499 -5.10 14.83 11.72
N LEU A 500 -4.27 15.47 12.54
CA LEU A 500 -3.26 14.82 13.37
C LEU A 500 -3.81 14.62 14.78
N LYS A 501 -3.75 13.36 15.24
CA LYS A 501 -4.16 12.98 16.59
C LYS A 501 -3.10 13.41 17.60
N GLU A 502 -3.55 13.77 18.83
CA GLU A 502 -2.64 13.93 19.97
C GLU A 502 -1.82 12.67 20.20
N ARG A 503 -0.52 12.85 20.37
CA ARG A 503 0.42 11.73 20.55
C ARG A 503 0.31 11.18 21.98
N PRO A 504 0.38 9.84 22.13
CA PRO A 504 0.32 9.23 23.46
C PRO A 504 1.45 9.74 24.36
N PRO A 505 1.28 9.76 25.69
CA PRO A 505 2.24 10.34 26.63
C PRO A 505 3.67 9.78 26.53
N ASN A 506 3.81 8.52 26.14
CA ASN A 506 5.09 7.83 25.95
C ASN A 506 5.72 8.01 24.57
N ALA A 507 5.06 8.72 23.64
CA ALA A 507 5.60 9.04 22.33
C ALA A 507 6.19 10.46 22.30
N LYS A 508 7.23 10.66 21.47
CA LYS A 508 7.80 12.00 21.27
C LYS A 508 6.71 12.94 20.68
N LYS A 509 6.47 14.08 21.29
CA LYS A 509 5.61 15.15 20.75
C LYS A 509 6.24 15.79 19.52
N TYR A 510 5.43 16.41 18.64
CA TYR A 510 5.93 17.12 17.46
C TYR A 510 6.90 18.25 17.82
N SER A 511 6.69 18.94 18.94
CA SER A 511 7.61 19.94 19.48
C SER A 511 9.05 19.41 19.61
N LYS A 512 9.21 18.19 20.17
CA LYS A 512 10.52 17.52 20.29
C LYS A 512 11.04 16.96 18.96
N LEU A 513 10.15 16.48 18.10
CA LEU A 513 10.54 15.99 16.78
C LEU A 513 11.06 17.12 15.89
N PHE A 514 10.55 18.33 16.04
CA PHE A 514 11.00 19.50 15.28
C PHE A 514 12.32 20.10 15.81
N GLU A 515 12.70 19.83 17.05
CA GLU A 515 14.03 20.25 17.59
C GLU A 515 15.19 19.53 16.87
N GLN A 516 14.99 18.26 16.53
CA GLN A 516 15.97 17.43 15.80
C GLN A 516 15.35 16.96 14.49
N TYR A 517 14.89 17.92 13.68
CA TYR A 517 14.17 17.63 12.47
C TYR A 517 15.00 16.85 11.46
N ASN A 518 14.62 15.59 11.24
CA ASN A 518 15.24 14.73 10.24
C ASN A 518 14.22 13.75 9.66
N LEU A 519 13.73 14.02 8.45
CA LEU A 519 12.78 13.17 7.76
C LEU A 519 13.31 11.76 7.49
N LEU A 520 14.61 11.61 7.21
CA LEU A 520 15.18 10.30 6.90
C LEU A 520 15.20 9.37 8.12
N LYS A 521 15.26 9.92 9.33
CA LYS A 521 15.35 9.14 10.58
C LYS A 521 14.01 8.94 11.29
N GLU A 522 13.01 9.80 11.05
CA GLU A 522 11.78 9.82 11.84
C GLU A 522 10.54 9.64 10.94
N GLU A 523 10.01 8.41 10.86
CA GLU A 523 8.79 8.11 10.08
C GLU A 523 7.61 8.99 10.49
N GLU A 524 7.49 9.33 11.78
CA GLU A 524 6.42 10.19 12.28
C GLU A 524 6.45 11.62 11.73
N LEU A 525 7.56 12.08 11.18
CA LEU A 525 7.66 13.34 10.44
C LEU A 525 7.28 13.16 8.96
N ARG A 526 7.60 12.00 8.38
CA ARG A 526 7.27 11.70 6.97
C ARG A 526 5.76 11.51 6.77
N ILE A 527 5.08 10.92 7.74
CA ILE A 527 3.63 10.65 7.63
C ILE A 527 2.83 11.93 7.35
N PRO A 528 2.88 13.01 8.18
CA PRO A 528 2.20 14.27 7.85
C PRO A 528 2.76 14.92 6.58
N TYR A 529 4.07 14.83 6.33
CA TYR A 529 4.67 15.35 5.11
C TYR A 529 4.05 14.71 3.85
N VAL A 530 3.92 13.38 3.81
CA VAL A 530 3.23 12.69 2.70
C VAL A 530 1.80 13.19 2.52
N ALA A 531 1.04 13.37 3.60
CA ALA A 531 -0.32 13.89 3.50
C ALA A 531 -0.36 15.32 2.92
N MET A 532 0.53 16.20 3.36
CA MET A 532 0.64 17.57 2.85
C MET A 532 0.94 17.59 1.35
N THR A 533 1.79 16.68 0.87
CA THR A 533 2.16 16.56 -0.56
C THR A 533 1.03 16.01 -1.44
N ARG A 534 -0.11 15.59 -0.87
CA ARG A 534 -1.30 15.14 -1.65
C ARG A 534 -2.18 16.29 -2.11
N ALA A 535 -2.09 17.45 -1.48
CA ALA A 535 -2.88 18.64 -1.80
C ALA A 535 -2.36 19.33 -3.07
N LYS A 536 -3.29 19.73 -3.95
CA LYS A 536 -2.97 20.54 -5.15
C LYS A 536 -3.19 22.04 -4.89
N GLU A 537 -4.30 22.44 -4.25
CA GLU A 537 -4.77 23.81 -4.15
C GLU A 537 -5.11 24.25 -2.72
N ILE A 538 -5.73 23.39 -1.92
CA ILE A 538 -6.17 23.69 -0.56
C ILE A 538 -5.56 22.69 0.40
N LEU A 539 -4.88 23.19 1.44
CA LEU A 539 -4.32 22.39 2.51
C LEU A 539 -4.66 22.99 3.86
N TRP A 540 -5.45 22.25 4.64
CA TRP A 540 -5.69 22.56 6.05
C TRP A 540 -5.05 21.48 6.92
N ILE A 541 -4.37 21.91 7.99
CA ILE A 541 -3.68 21.03 8.94
C ILE A 541 -4.29 21.25 10.31
N VAL A 542 -4.97 20.22 10.82
CA VAL A 542 -5.69 20.23 12.10
C VAL A 542 -4.82 19.53 13.14
N ILE A 543 -4.45 20.26 14.17
CA ILE A 543 -3.50 19.83 15.21
C ILE A 543 -4.07 20.06 16.61
N PRO A 544 -3.65 19.30 17.63
CA PRO A 544 -3.98 19.61 19.01
C PRO A 544 -3.54 21.03 19.38
N GLU A 545 -4.33 21.77 20.14
CA GLU A 545 -3.97 23.13 20.59
C GLU A 545 -2.62 23.15 21.31
N SER A 546 -2.30 22.09 22.06
CA SER A 546 -1.02 21.92 22.76
C SER A 546 0.22 21.92 21.85
N GLU A 547 0.08 21.61 20.55
CA GLU A 547 1.18 21.54 19.58
C GLU A 547 1.25 22.75 18.63
N LYS A 548 0.30 23.69 18.71
CA LYS A 548 0.16 24.84 17.80
C LYS A 548 1.48 25.60 17.62
N ARG A 549 2.07 26.03 18.73
CA ARG A 549 3.30 26.84 18.68
C ARG A 549 4.46 26.12 17.96
N ALA A 550 4.57 24.81 18.14
CA ALA A 550 5.64 24.03 17.51
C ALA A 550 5.46 23.98 15.99
N TRP A 551 4.25 23.75 15.52
CA TRP A 551 3.94 23.70 14.10
C TRP A 551 4.06 25.07 13.42
N GLU A 552 3.54 26.14 14.03
CA GLU A 552 3.66 27.51 13.51
C GLU A 552 5.13 27.95 13.44
N ARG A 553 5.93 27.65 14.48
CA ARG A 553 7.36 27.93 14.49
C ARG A 553 8.07 27.18 13.37
N LYS A 554 7.79 25.88 13.16
CA LYS A 554 8.40 25.09 12.07
C LYS A 554 8.04 25.66 10.70
N ALA A 555 6.77 26.05 10.50
CA ALA A 555 6.30 26.62 9.25
C ALA A 555 6.84 28.05 8.99
N SER A 556 7.29 28.77 9.99
CA SER A 556 7.89 30.12 9.85
C SER A 556 9.40 30.08 9.52
N LEU A 557 10.06 28.93 9.74
CA LEU A 557 11.48 28.79 9.42
C LEU A 557 11.67 28.73 7.90
N ASN A 558 12.78 29.28 7.42
CA ASN A 558 13.21 29.03 6.05
C ASN A 558 13.52 27.54 5.85
N PRO A 559 13.37 27.02 4.62
CA PRO A 559 13.80 25.65 4.32
C PRO A 559 15.25 25.47 4.79
N PRO A 560 15.62 24.31 5.34
CA PRO A 560 16.99 24.06 5.77
C PRO A 560 17.90 24.26 4.55
N SER A 561 18.80 25.24 4.62
CA SER A 561 19.86 25.37 3.65
C SER A 561 20.66 24.07 3.64
N LEU A 562 20.97 23.54 2.48
CA LEU A 562 21.90 22.43 2.28
C LEU A 562 23.31 22.86 2.72
N SER A 563 23.52 23.03 4.02
CA SER A 563 24.85 22.97 4.58
C SER A 563 25.20 21.50 4.72
N ILE A 564 26.04 21.04 3.83
CA ILE A 564 26.77 19.77 3.96
C ILE A 564 27.52 19.82 5.28
N GLN A 565 26.89 19.38 6.36
CA GLN A 565 27.65 18.92 7.51
C GLN A 565 28.04 17.47 7.26
N GLN A 566 29.21 17.34 6.64
CA GLN A 566 30.12 16.23 6.88
C GLN A 566 30.29 16.06 8.39
N THR A 567 29.57 15.11 8.95
CA THR A 567 29.94 14.43 10.21
C THR A 567 29.21 13.10 10.18
N LEU A 568 29.87 12.17 9.55
CA LEU A 568 29.55 10.76 9.64
C LEU A 568 30.85 10.01 9.92
N PHE A 569 30.95 9.55 11.11
CA PHE A 569 31.60 8.28 11.42
C PHE A 569 30.61 7.43 12.20
#